data_1df142b24e857d73e0f0f63a7a62ba00
#
_entry.id   1df142b24e857d73e0f0f63a7a62ba00
#
_cell.length_a   1.000
_cell.length_b   1.000
_cell.length_c   1.000
_cell.angle_alpha   90.00
_cell.angle_beta   90.00
_cell.angle_gamma   90.00
#
_symmetry.space_group_name_H-M   'P 1'
#
loop_
_entity.id
_entity.type
_entity.pdbx_description
1 polymer ?
#
loop_
_entity_poly.entity_id
_entity_poly.type
_entity_poly.pdbx_seq_one_letter_code
_entity_poly.pdbx_strand_id
1 'polypeptide(L)'
;LKDLNIDYQKISLENLIKKTKKRYDVLTCLELIEHVPDPEKLIKDCINITNKKSDLFFSTLNRNLISYLISIIGAEYILNILPKGTHNYKNFIKPSEFFNILRKNSLVIKNIKGINYNILAKKFYESNNPKVNYILHCRKNYD
;
A
#
# COMPACT_ATOMS: atom_id res chain seq x y z
N LEU A 1 -17.99 -17.82 5.74
CA LEU A 1 -17.08 -17.46 4.62
C LEU A 1 -17.27 -18.53 3.57
N LYS A 2 -17.73 -18.12 2.37
CA LYS A 2 -17.81 -19.03 1.22
C LYS A 2 -16.41 -19.58 0.95
N ASP A 3 -16.28 -20.82 0.56
CA ASP A 3 -15.03 -21.44 0.13
C ASP A 3 -14.47 -20.70 -1.10
N LEU A 4 -13.66 -19.71 -0.82
CA LEU A 4 -12.95 -18.98 -1.87
C LEU A 4 -11.74 -19.79 -2.25
N ASN A 5 -11.60 -20.09 -3.54
CA ASN A 5 -10.39 -20.74 -4.08
C ASN A 5 -9.25 -19.70 -4.14
N ILE A 6 -8.45 -19.62 -3.07
CA ILE A 6 -7.32 -18.70 -2.95
C ILE A 6 -6.02 -19.49 -3.05
N ASP A 7 -5.18 -19.12 -4.00
CA ASP A 7 -3.83 -19.66 -4.16
C ASP A 7 -2.83 -18.80 -3.36
N TYR A 8 -2.34 -19.30 -2.24
CA TYR A 8 -1.32 -18.66 -1.41
C TYR A 8 0.08 -19.12 -1.82
N GLN A 9 0.93 -18.18 -2.23
CA GLN A 9 2.29 -18.45 -2.63
C GLN A 9 3.31 -17.63 -1.83
N LYS A 10 4.32 -18.30 -1.25
CA LYS A 10 5.49 -17.64 -0.66
C LYS A 10 6.52 -17.38 -1.76
N ILE A 11 6.38 -16.26 -2.46
CA ILE A 11 7.23 -15.91 -3.60
C ILE A 11 7.44 -14.40 -3.64
N SER A 12 8.63 -13.94 -4.01
CA SER A 12 8.84 -12.52 -4.30
C SER A 12 8.17 -12.14 -5.63
N LEU A 13 7.75 -10.86 -5.75
CA LEU A 13 7.10 -10.37 -6.98
C LEU A 13 8.02 -10.53 -8.20
N GLU A 14 9.33 -10.28 -8.04
CA GLU A 14 10.33 -10.48 -9.09
C GLU A 14 10.36 -11.93 -9.59
N ASN A 15 10.36 -12.90 -8.68
CA ASN A 15 10.33 -14.31 -9.03
C ASN A 15 8.99 -14.73 -9.63
N LEU A 16 7.89 -14.17 -9.17
CA LEU A 16 6.57 -14.40 -9.77
C LEU A 16 6.53 -13.93 -11.22
N ILE A 17 7.06 -12.73 -11.50
CA ILE A 17 7.15 -12.19 -12.88
C ILE A 17 7.96 -13.11 -13.80
N LYS A 18 9.06 -13.67 -13.32
CA LYS A 18 9.89 -14.63 -14.10
C LYS A 18 9.16 -15.96 -14.31
N LYS A 19 8.37 -16.41 -13.36
CA LYS A 19 7.69 -17.71 -13.36
C LYS A 19 6.43 -17.75 -14.22
N THR A 20 5.71 -16.64 -14.35
CA THR A 20 4.41 -16.63 -15.01
C THR A 20 4.29 -15.57 -16.11
N LYS A 21 3.58 -15.93 -17.17
CA LYS A 21 3.10 -14.97 -18.20
C LYS A 21 1.71 -14.41 -17.88
N LYS A 22 1.08 -14.90 -16.79
CA LYS A 22 -0.24 -14.45 -16.36
C LYS A 22 -0.20 -12.96 -16.03
N ARG A 23 -1.27 -12.25 -16.37
CA ARG A 23 -1.48 -10.85 -16.03
C ARG A 23 -2.77 -10.73 -15.21
N TYR A 24 -2.77 -9.81 -14.27
CA TYR A 24 -3.87 -9.63 -13.32
C TYR A 24 -4.66 -8.36 -13.64
N ASP A 25 -5.97 -8.42 -13.47
CA ASP A 25 -6.87 -7.28 -13.69
C ASP A 25 -6.95 -6.36 -12.48
N VAL A 26 -6.72 -6.91 -11.30
CA VAL A 26 -6.66 -6.16 -10.04
C VAL A 26 -5.39 -6.57 -9.29
N LEU A 27 -4.67 -5.57 -8.76
CA LEU A 27 -3.52 -5.76 -7.90
C LEU A 27 -3.68 -4.93 -6.64
N THR A 28 -3.46 -5.55 -5.49
CA THR A 28 -3.35 -4.85 -4.21
C THR A 28 -1.94 -5.00 -3.64
N CYS A 29 -1.34 -3.90 -3.23
CA CYS A 29 -0.06 -3.83 -2.53
C CYS A 29 -0.26 -2.99 -1.28
N LEU A 30 -0.60 -3.65 -0.17
CA LEU A 30 -1.06 -3.01 1.05
C LEU A 30 0.01 -3.11 2.14
N GLU A 31 0.36 -1.98 2.76
CA GLU A 31 1.32 -1.86 3.87
C GLU A 31 2.67 -2.56 3.59
N LEU A 32 3.13 -2.51 2.35
CA LEU A 32 4.37 -3.15 1.91
C LEU A 32 5.42 -2.15 1.44
N ILE A 33 4.98 -1.06 0.84
CA ILE A 33 5.85 -0.15 0.09
C ILE A 33 6.87 0.57 0.99
N GLU A 34 6.54 0.82 2.25
CA GLU A 34 7.44 1.41 3.26
C GLU A 34 8.48 0.42 3.80
N HIS A 35 8.33 -0.87 3.52
CA HIS A 35 9.23 -1.93 3.99
C HIS A 35 10.24 -2.39 2.93
N VAL A 36 10.12 -1.90 1.69
CA VAL A 36 11.05 -2.29 0.62
C VAL A 36 12.17 -1.27 0.44
N PRO A 37 13.38 -1.72 0.06
CA PRO A 37 14.51 -0.81 -0.18
C PRO A 37 14.28 0.15 -1.37
N ASP A 38 13.55 -0.30 -2.38
CA ASP A 38 13.27 0.44 -3.61
C ASP A 38 11.77 0.42 -3.93
N PRO A 39 10.99 1.40 -3.42
CA PRO A 39 9.57 1.54 -3.71
C PRO A 39 9.25 1.70 -5.20
N GLU A 40 10.11 2.39 -5.95
CA GLU A 40 9.88 2.63 -7.38
C GLU A 40 10.02 1.34 -8.19
N LYS A 41 11.00 0.49 -7.85
CA LYS A 41 11.13 -0.85 -8.45
C LYS A 41 9.91 -1.71 -8.16
N LEU A 42 9.42 -1.72 -6.91
CA LEU A 42 8.21 -2.46 -6.55
C LEU A 42 7.00 -2.03 -7.40
N ILE A 43 6.81 -0.73 -7.60
CA ILE A 43 5.72 -0.19 -8.43
C ILE A 43 5.86 -0.65 -9.88
N LYS A 44 7.07 -0.58 -10.46
CA LYS A 44 7.34 -1.07 -11.82
C LYS A 44 7.02 -2.57 -11.95
N ASP A 45 7.40 -3.35 -10.97
CA ASP A 45 7.11 -4.79 -10.93
C ASP A 45 5.59 -5.06 -10.84
N CYS A 46 4.86 -4.30 -10.02
CA CYS A 46 3.39 -4.34 -9.96
C CYS A 46 2.74 -4.00 -11.30
N ILE A 47 3.25 -2.98 -12.00
CA ILE A 47 2.79 -2.61 -13.34
C ILE A 47 3.05 -3.73 -14.34
N ASN A 48 4.22 -4.37 -14.28
CA ASN A 48 4.62 -5.42 -15.21
C ASN A 48 3.76 -6.69 -15.12
N ILE A 49 3.22 -7.00 -13.94
CA ILE A 49 2.39 -8.19 -13.75
C ILE A 49 0.90 -7.96 -13.98
N THR A 50 0.48 -6.73 -14.26
CA THR A 50 -0.92 -6.37 -14.46
C THR A 50 -1.27 -6.12 -15.92
N ASN A 51 -2.54 -6.34 -16.26
CA ASN A 51 -3.10 -6.05 -17.58
C ASN A 51 -3.12 -4.54 -17.88
N LYS A 52 -3.35 -4.20 -19.14
CA LYS A 52 -3.46 -2.81 -19.57
C LYS A 52 -4.55 -2.03 -18.80
N LYS A 53 -5.73 -2.54 -18.65
CA LYS A 53 -6.88 -1.89 -18.00
C LYS A 53 -7.04 -2.27 -16.52
N SER A 54 -5.97 -2.67 -15.85
CA SER A 54 -6.03 -3.11 -14.46
C SER A 54 -6.23 -1.96 -13.49
N ASP A 55 -6.87 -2.30 -12.38
CA ASP A 55 -6.95 -1.46 -11.19
C ASP A 55 -5.85 -1.83 -10.20
N LEU A 56 -5.06 -0.85 -9.77
CA LEU A 56 -3.99 -1.03 -8.80
C LEU A 56 -4.33 -0.25 -7.52
N PHE A 57 -4.17 -0.93 -6.39
CA PHE A 57 -4.39 -0.34 -5.07
C PHE A 57 -3.11 -0.42 -4.25
N PHE A 58 -2.67 0.72 -3.75
CA PHE A 58 -1.49 0.82 -2.88
C PHE A 58 -1.88 1.44 -1.56
N SER A 59 -1.44 0.88 -0.43
CA SER A 59 -1.57 1.56 0.86
C SER A 59 -0.23 1.69 1.56
N THR A 60 -0.10 2.73 2.37
CA THR A 60 1.07 2.99 3.20
C THR A 60 0.77 4.05 4.27
N LEU A 61 1.72 4.28 5.16
CA LEU A 61 1.65 5.28 6.21
C LEU A 61 2.12 6.65 5.72
N ASN A 62 1.37 7.70 6.08
CA ASN A 62 1.72 9.08 5.73
C ASN A 62 2.85 9.60 6.63
N ARG A 63 3.88 10.20 6.06
CA ARG A 63 5.00 10.77 6.82
C ARG A 63 4.63 12.13 7.43
N ASN A 64 4.04 12.12 8.62
CA ASN A 64 3.75 13.30 9.42
C ASN A 64 3.78 12.96 10.92
N LEU A 65 3.75 14.00 11.78
CA LEU A 65 3.86 13.82 13.21
C LEU A 65 2.70 12.99 13.80
N ILE A 66 1.49 13.13 13.25
CA ILE A 66 0.32 12.41 13.75
C ILE A 66 0.45 10.91 13.50
N SER A 67 0.87 10.51 12.30
CA SER A 67 1.10 9.10 12.00
C SER A 67 2.25 8.53 12.81
N TYR A 68 3.31 9.29 13.07
CA TYR A 68 4.39 8.89 13.97
C TYR A 68 3.86 8.58 15.38
N LEU A 69 3.09 9.50 15.96
CA LEU A 69 2.53 9.33 17.30
C LEU A 69 1.55 8.14 17.37
N ILE A 70 0.70 7.95 16.38
CA ILE A 70 -0.30 6.89 16.37
C ILE A 70 0.31 5.53 16.04
N SER A 71 1.08 5.43 14.95
CA SER A 71 1.57 4.14 14.43
C SER A 71 2.77 3.63 15.19
N ILE A 72 3.69 4.50 15.63
CA ILE A 72 4.88 4.08 16.34
C ILE A 72 4.64 4.14 17.85
N ILE A 73 4.40 5.34 18.39
CA ILE A 73 4.27 5.48 19.85
C ILE A 73 3.00 4.77 20.36
N GLY A 74 1.86 4.97 19.70
CA GLY A 74 0.59 4.38 20.11
C GLY A 74 0.56 2.86 19.93
N ALA A 75 0.77 2.38 18.72
CA ALA A 75 0.59 0.96 18.41
C ALA A 75 1.74 0.07 18.92
N GLU A 76 2.99 0.54 18.85
CA GLU A 76 4.16 -0.28 19.23
C GLU A 76 4.53 -0.15 20.71
N TYR A 77 4.44 1.05 21.31
CA TYR A 77 4.96 1.29 22.67
C TYR A 77 3.88 1.37 23.74
N ILE A 78 2.70 1.92 23.44
CA ILE A 78 1.63 2.08 24.44
C ILE A 78 0.69 0.88 24.43
N LEU A 79 0.13 0.55 23.26
CA LEU A 79 -0.88 -0.50 23.13
C LEU A 79 -0.28 -1.90 22.91
N ASN A 80 1.01 -1.98 22.55
CA ASN A 80 1.70 -3.24 22.21
C ASN A 80 0.93 -4.11 21.19
N ILE A 81 0.19 -3.48 20.27
CA ILE A 81 -0.54 -4.17 19.19
C ILE A 81 0.42 -4.71 18.15
N LEU A 82 1.54 -4.00 17.95
CA LEU A 82 2.60 -4.37 17.03
C LEU A 82 3.93 -4.51 17.77
N PRO A 83 4.85 -5.38 17.32
CA PRO A 83 6.20 -5.46 17.85
C PRO A 83 6.92 -4.13 17.74
N LYS A 84 7.75 -3.79 18.73
CA LYS A 84 8.57 -2.58 18.69
C LYS A 84 9.54 -2.62 17.51
N GLY A 85 9.66 -1.50 16.79
CA GLY A 85 10.52 -1.40 15.62
C GLY A 85 9.89 -1.95 14.33
N THR A 86 8.58 -2.25 14.32
CA THR A 86 7.86 -2.64 13.11
C THR A 86 7.92 -1.56 12.05
N HIS A 87 7.82 -0.28 12.45
CA HIS A 87 7.82 0.85 11.54
C HIS A 87 9.05 1.73 11.71
N ASN A 88 9.62 2.14 10.57
CA ASN A 88 10.63 3.19 10.51
C ASN A 88 10.01 4.44 9.90
N TYR A 89 9.85 5.50 10.69
CA TYR A 89 9.25 6.76 10.24
C TYR A 89 9.89 7.35 8.97
N LYS A 90 11.19 7.13 8.76
CA LYS A 90 11.90 7.61 7.56
C LYS A 90 11.36 6.99 6.27
N ASN A 91 10.78 5.81 6.38
CA ASN A 91 10.24 5.07 5.25
C ASN A 91 8.76 5.41 4.96
N PHE A 92 8.09 6.14 5.85
CA PHE A 92 6.74 6.62 5.58
C PHE A 92 6.73 7.55 4.38
N ILE A 93 5.67 7.53 3.58
CA ILE A 93 5.62 8.22 2.30
C ILE A 93 4.50 9.25 2.33
N LYS A 94 4.80 10.52 2.06
CA LYS A 94 3.77 11.55 1.91
C LYS A 94 2.93 11.27 0.65
N PRO A 95 1.62 11.52 0.66
CA PRO A 95 0.79 11.38 -0.55
C PRO A 95 1.37 12.10 -1.77
N SER A 96 1.91 13.32 -1.60
CA SER A 96 2.51 14.09 -2.69
C SER A 96 3.75 13.42 -3.29
N GLU A 97 4.60 12.80 -2.46
CA GLU A 97 5.78 12.06 -2.91
C GLU A 97 5.35 10.79 -3.67
N PHE A 98 4.37 10.08 -3.11
CA PHE A 98 3.85 8.87 -3.73
C PHE A 98 3.17 9.17 -5.07
N PHE A 99 2.40 10.25 -5.18
CA PHE A 99 1.82 10.71 -6.44
C PHE A 99 2.87 10.94 -7.51
N ASN A 100 4.01 11.54 -7.16
CA ASN A 100 5.10 11.77 -8.10
C ASN A 100 5.70 10.46 -8.61
N ILE A 101 5.92 9.48 -7.72
CA ILE A 101 6.43 8.15 -8.10
C ILE A 101 5.44 7.45 -9.04
N LEU A 102 4.14 7.46 -8.70
CA LEU A 102 3.11 6.81 -9.50
C LEU A 102 2.99 7.43 -10.89
N ARG A 103 2.97 8.78 -10.99
CA ARG A 103 2.90 9.50 -12.26
C ARG A 103 4.10 9.27 -13.14
N LYS A 104 5.32 9.25 -12.57
CA LYS A 104 6.56 8.91 -13.30
C LYS A 104 6.50 7.52 -13.94
N ASN A 105 5.73 6.62 -13.34
CA ASN A 105 5.51 5.25 -13.83
C ASN A 105 4.20 5.11 -14.63
N SER A 106 3.70 6.20 -15.22
CA SER A 106 2.50 6.20 -16.09
C SER A 106 1.25 5.67 -15.40
N LEU A 107 1.11 5.92 -14.10
CA LEU A 107 -0.11 5.61 -13.36
C LEU A 107 -0.94 6.88 -13.13
N VAL A 108 -2.22 6.81 -13.46
CA VAL A 108 -3.22 7.83 -13.16
C VAL A 108 -3.88 7.51 -11.82
N ILE A 109 -3.81 8.44 -10.88
CA ILE A 109 -4.45 8.33 -9.58
C ILE A 109 -5.94 8.65 -9.77
N LYS A 110 -6.80 7.71 -9.43
CA LYS A 110 -8.26 7.83 -9.52
C LYS A 110 -8.87 8.30 -8.22
N ASN A 111 -8.34 7.82 -7.09
CA ASN A 111 -8.87 8.17 -5.78
C ASN A 111 -7.80 8.00 -4.70
N ILE A 112 -7.99 8.72 -3.58
CA ILE A 112 -7.27 8.55 -2.32
C ILE A 112 -8.24 8.54 -1.16
N LYS A 113 -8.09 7.60 -0.23
CA LYS A 113 -8.86 7.51 1.01
C LYS A 113 -7.92 7.30 2.19
N GLY A 114 -8.25 7.90 3.33
CA GLY A 114 -7.62 7.56 4.59
C GLY A 114 -8.23 6.29 5.17
N ILE A 115 -7.41 5.47 5.82
CA ILE A 115 -7.85 4.33 6.62
C ILE A 115 -7.60 4.68 8.08
N ASN A 116 -8.65 4.69 8.89
CA ASN A 116 -8.57 5.02 10.30
C ASN A 116 -9.10 3.86 11.14
N TYR A 117 -8.65 3.80 12.38
CA TYR A 117 -9.10 2.81 13.35
C TYR A 117 -9.83 3.48 14.52
N ASN A 118 -11.08 3.09 14.76
CA ASN A 118 -11.82 3.50 15.94
C ASN A 118 -11.52 2.52 17.07
N ILE A 119 -10.79 2.98 18.07
CA ILE A 119 -10.36 2.15 19.22
C ILE A 119 -11.55 1.67 20.04
N LEU A 120 -12.56 2.51 20.24
CA LEU A 120 -13.75 2.16 21.05
C LEU A 120 -14.62 1.13 20.34
N ALA A 121 -14.87 1.33 19.04
CA ALA A 121 -15.66 0.42 18.22
C ALA A 121 -14.86 -0.79 17.72
N LYS A 122 -13.54 -0.81 17.90
CA LYS A 122 -12.60 -1.83 17.37
C LYS A 122 -12.81 -2.11 15.88
N LYS A 123 -13.02 -1.04 15.08
CA LYS A 123 -13.33 -1.16 13.65
C LYS A 123 -12.49 -0.19 12.83
N PHE A 124 -12.09 -0.65 11.65
CA PHE A 124 -11.54 0.22 10.62
C PHE A 124 -12.66 0.93 9.86
N TYR A 125 -12.39 2.17 9.44
CA TYR A 125 -13.29 2.94 8.59
C TYR A 125 -12.50 3.80 7.61
N GLU A 126 -13.09 4.04 6.44
CA GLU A 126 -12.51 4.97 5.46
C GLU A 126 -12.84 6.42 5.80
N SER A 127 -11.99 7.33 5.39
CA SER A 127 -12.22 8.76 5.49
C SER A 127 -11.64 9.48 4.27
N ASN A 128 -12.09 10.72 4.06
CA ASN A 128 -11.50 11.57 3.02
C ASN A 128 -10.17 12.23 3.48
N ASN A 129 -9.70 11.92 4.68
CA ASN A 129 -8.51 12.50 5.26
C ASN A 129 -7.38 11.45 5.39
N PRO A 130 -6.35 11.48 4.54
CA PRO A 130 -5.23 10.55 4.54
C PRO A 130 -4.17 10.91 5.61
N LYS A 131 -4.60 11.21 6.84
CA LYS A 131 -3.68 11.71 7.88
C LYS A 131 -2.69 10.67 8.37
N VAL A 132 -3.13 9.45 8.64
CA VAL A 132 -2.29 8.40 9.26
C VAL A 132 -1.91 7.35 8.21
N ASN A 133 -2.88 6.60 7.78
CA ASN A 133 -2.76 5.60 6.75
C ASN A 133 -3.64 5.98 5.57
N TYR A 134 -3.23 5.64 4.37
CA TYR A 134 -4.02 5.93 3.18
C TYR A 134 -3.91 4.84 2.13
N ILE A 135 -4.95 4.72 1.32
CA ILE A 135 -5.01 3.85 0.16
C ILE A 135 -5.23 4.69 -1.09
N LEU A 136 -4.49 4.35 -2.13
CA LEU A 136 -4.58 4.95 -3.47
C LEU A 136 -5.17 3.93 -4.44
N HIS A 137 -6.13 4.36 -5.22
CA HIS A 137 -6.60 3.65 -6.41
C HIS A 137 -5.97 4.27 -7.64
N CYS A 138 -5.31 3.45 -8.44
CA CYS A 138 -4.60 3.88 -9.65
C CYS A 138 -4.98 3.02 -10.85
N ARG A 139 -4.84 3.60 -12.06
CA ARG A 139 -4.90 2.90 -13.34
C ARG A 139 -3.71 3.29 -14.21
N LYS A 140 -3.33 2.41 -15.13
CA LYS A 140 -2.31 2.75 -16.12
C LYS A 140 -2.81 3.85 -17.05
N ASN A 141 -1.94 4.77 -17.43
CA ASN A 141 -2.23 5.74 -18.50
C ASN A 141 -1.95 5.08 -19.86
N TYR A 142 -2.85 5.27 -20.81
CA TYR A 142 -2.80 4.68 -22.17
C TYR A 142 -2.91 5.74 -23.27
N ASP A 143 -2.46 6.96 -22.95
CA ASP A 143 -2.31 7.94 -24.03
C ASP A 143 -1.04 7.67 -24.81
#